data_86e7c5e656860c36c7d2fd6e8d328c7b
#
_entry.id   86e7c5e656860c36c7d2fd6e8d328c7b
#
_cell.length_a   1.000
_cell.length_b   1.000
_cell.length_c   1.000
_cell.angle_alpha   90.00
_cell.angle_beta   90.00
_cell.angle_gamma   90.00
#
_symmetry.space_group_name_H-M   'P 1'
#
loop_
_entity.id
_entity.type
_entity.pdbx_description
1 polymer ?
#
loop_
_entity_poly.entity_id
_entity_poly.type
_entity_poly.pdbx_seq_one_letter_code
_entity_poly.pdbx_strand_id
1 'polypeptide(L)'
;MQRQWVYTVLAVAVLALAVVPIGTAVFVLGFVYGDSPCVMCWEQRIAMALIALVGLFVLRYGPRPRYVGLSILVAGYGAFMSLRHTAMHASRDIGQGFSLEILGAHTYTWALFIFWAAIVLMGALLMAVRERDAGGVIRTLRPLERLAAIVFLVVIAGNLVQAFASTGPPPFMGQGDPVRFSFNPGRWAWSLEEYSPAPVSLRGRWSASKPDASPLEPDPSSGPLVWAGPLQGRGQRALALPLNGTPTGLDYDPASDRFLLTTQTGVYVTDGALSRVARHTVVDAGYSVDLARFAGAAFLEAGTVLAVSENKSFVILRENDQADAAKNFRYFRESFDRFDEVRRGRFGTVRARMMYVMSAAYDPARQSIYTVTVPNERNRGLVVSRFDRRDLTLSEEFVARLSPDAGARLLGNRTLDELYVTAAAVREGRLYALSAAYSTLLEIDLESRAVVGARSVPGLSRPAGMAFKGDELWVVTEEGKVLTLGM
;
A
#
# COMPACT_ATOMS: atom_id res chain seq x y z
N MET A 1 -41.86 18.04 -31.32
CA MET A 1 -41.25 16.70 -31.31
C MET A 1 -40.00 16.79 -30.43
N GLN A 2 -40.10 16.28 -29.21
CA GLN A 2 -38.87 16.16 -28.37
C GLN A 2 -37.85 15.30 -29.15
N ARG A 3 -36.59 15.76 -29.20
CA ARG A 3 -35.51 15.03 -29.88
C ARG A 3 -35.20 13.73 -29.13
N GLN A 4 -35.95 12.67 -29.45
CA GLN A 4 -35.86 11.36 -28.76
C GLN A 4 -34.44 10.79 -28.74
N TRP A 5 -33.66 11.08 -29.79
CA TRP A 5 -32.25 10.64 -29.87
C TRP A 5 -31.40 11.18 -28.70
N VAL A 6 -31.67 12.41 -28.19
CA VAL A 6 -30.95 13.00 -27.05
C VAL A 6 -31.14 12.14 -25.80
N TYR A 7 -32.36 11.69 -25.52
CA TYR A 7 -32.62 10.84 -24.36
C TYR A 7 -32.04 9.44 -24.54
N THR A 8 -31.99 8.92 -25.76
CA THR A 8 -31.35 7.64 -26.05
C THR A 8 -29.83 7.75 -25.83
N VAL A 9 -29.18 8.80 -26.34
CA VAL A 9 -27.74 9.05 -26.11
C VAL A 9 -27.46 9.21 -24.63
N LEU A 10 -28.29 9.96 -23.91
CA LEU A 10 -28.09 10.15 -22.46
C LEU A 10 -28.30 8.82 -21.69
N ALA A 11 -29.27 8.00 -22.04
CA ALA A 11 -29.47 6.68 -21.43
C ALA A 11 -28.29 5.75 -21.67
N VAL A 12 -27.74 5.74 -22.90
CA VAL A 12 -26.52 5.00 -23.23
C VAL A 12 -25.33 5.53 -22.44
N ALA A 13 -25.18 6.87 -22.32
CA ALA A 13 -24.09 7.47 -21.54
C ALA A 13 -24.18 7.11 -20.05
N VAL A 14 -25.36 7.15 -19.44
CA VAL A 14 -25.58 6.72 -18.05
C VAL A 14 -25.27 5.24 -17.89
N LEU A 15 -25.73 4.40 -18.81
CA LEU A 15 -25.44 2.97 -18.79
C LEU A 15 -23.93 2.70 -18.93
N ALA A 16 -23.26 3.36 -19.87
CA ALA A 16 -21.83 3.23 -20.08
C ALA A 16 -21.04 3.67 -18.83
N LEU A 17 -21.43 4.79 -18.21
CA LEU A 17 -20.79 5.28 -17.01
C LEU A 17 -21.02 4.34 -15.81
N ALA A 18 -22.20 3.77 -15.68
CA ALA A 18 -22.50 2.82 -14.61
C ALA A 18 -21.76 1.49 -14.80
N VAL A 19 -21.71 0.93 -16.02
CA VAL A 19 -21.12 -0.39 -16.28
C VAL A 19 -19.61 -0.33 -16.39
N VAL A 20 -19.08 0.58 -17.24
CA VAL A 20 -17.65 0.54 -17.59
C VAL A 20 -16.79 1.01 -16.42
N PRO A 21 -16.78 2.28 -15.97
CA PRO A 21 -15.87 2.67 -14.90
C PRO A 21 -16.34 2.20 -13.52
N ILE A 22 -17.62 2.40 -13.16
CA ILE A 22 -18.07 2.12 -11.80
C ILE A 22 -18.27 0.61 -11.62
N GLY A 23 -18.98 -0.04 -12.53
CA GLY A 23 -19.26 -1.48 -12.46
C GLY A 23 -17.99 -2.33 -12.52
N THR A 24 -17.05 -2.01 -13.42
CA THR A 24 -15.76 -2.70 -13.48
C THR A 24 -14.99 -2.48 -12.19
N ALA A 25 -14.94 -1.26 -11.67
CA ALA A 25 -14.25 -0.96 -10.43
C ALA A 25 -14.84 -1.67 -9.20
N VAL A 26 -16.16 -1.88 -9.17
CA VAL A 26 -16.84 -2.58 -8.06
C VAL A 26 -16.76 -4.10 -8.22
N PHE A 27 -17.24 -4.62 -9.36
CA PHE A 27 -17.44 -6.07 -9.51
C PHE A 27 -16.15 -6.77 -9.93
N VAL A 28 -15.38 -6.20 -10.83
CA VAL A 28 -14.14 -6.83 -11.31
C VAL A 28 -12.98 -6.52 -10.37
N LEU A 29 -12.59 -5.26 -10.23
CA LEU A 29 -11.44 -4.90 -9.42
C LEU A 29 -11.72 -5.14 -7.93
N GLY A 30 -12.88 -4.74 -7.43
CA GLY A 30 -13.26 -4.89 -6.04
C GLY A 30 -13.55 -6.33 -5.64
N PHE A 31 -14.59 -6.94 -6.21
CA PHE A 31 -15.06 -8.24 -5.75
C PHE A 31 -14.20 -9.41 -6.25
N VAL A 32 -13.75 -9.39 -7.52
CA VAL A 32 -12.95 -10.50 -8.07
C VAL A 32 -11.48 -10.38 -7.66
N TYR A 33 -10.87 -9.22 -7.87
CA TYR A 33 -9.46 -9.01 -7.55
C TYR A 33 -9.22 -8.52 -6.11
N GLY A 34 -10.28 -8.15 -5.38
CA GLY A 34 -10.18 -7.66 -4.00
C GLY A 34 -9.45 -6.31 -3.90
N ASP A 35 -9.47 -5.49 -4.94
CA ASP A 35 -8.79 -4.21 -4.95
C ASP A 35 -9.35 -3.27 -3.86
N SER A 36 -8.45 -2.54 -3.22
CA SER A 36 -8.79 -1.57 -2.19
C SER A 36 -8.64 -0.15 -2.73
N PRO A 37 -9.75 0.51 -3.09
CA PRO A 37 -9.69 1.85 -3.67
C PRO A 37 -9.08 2.85 -2.71
N CYS A 38 -8.15 3.67 -3.19
CA CYS A 38 -7.65 4.81 -2.44
C CYS A 38 -8.73 5.89 -2.26
N VAL A 39 -8.52 6.85 -1.35
CA VAL A 39 -9.48 7.94 -1.10
C VAL A 39 -9.84 8.68 -2.40
N MET A 40 -8.86 9.01 -3.23
CA MET A 40 -9.11 9.68 -4.51
C MET A 40 -9.89 8.81 -5.50
N CYS A 41 -9.68 7.49 -5.47
CA CYS A 41 -10.47 6.55 -6.27
C CYS A 41 -11.94 6.52 -5.82
N TRP A 42 -12.17 6.57 -4.50
CA TRP A 42 -13.52 6.70 -3.95
C TRP A 42 -14.21 7.99 -4.37
N GLU A 43 -13.52 9.13 -4.28
CA GLU A 43 -14.04 10.44 -4.67
C GLU A 43 -14.38 10.49 -6.16
N GLN A 44 -13.51 9.96 -7.03
CA GLN A 44 -13.76 9.84 -8.47
C GLN A 44 -15.00 8.96 -8.74
N ARG A 45 -15.09 7.81 -8.07
CA ARG A 45 -16.24 6.89 -8.22
C ARG A 45 -17.55 7.52 -7.76
N ILE A 46 -17.54 8.23 -6.62
CA ILE A 46 -18.71 8.96 -6.12
C ILE A 46 -19.11 10.07 -7.10
N ALA A 47 -18.17 10.83 -7.62
CA ALA A 47 -18.46 11.87 -8.62
C ALA A 47 -19.08 11.28 -9.89
N MET A 48 -18.57 10.16 -10.40
CA MET A 48 -19.17 9.45 -11.54
C MET A 48 -20.59 8.97 -11.23
N ALA A 49 -20.82 8.40 -10.04
CA ALA A 49 -22.14 7.96 -9.61
C ALA A 49 -23.14 9.12 -9.51
N LEU A 50 -22.71 10.28 -8.99
CA LEU A 50 -23.54 11.49 -8.94
C LEU A 50 -23.88 12.01 -10.34
N ILE A 51 -22.95 12.01 -11.29
CA ILE A 51 -23.21 12.39 -12.68
C ILE A 51 -24.23 11.43 -13.29
N ALA A 52 -24.10 10.12 -13.10
CA ALA A 52 -25.04 9.13 -13.59
C ALA A 52 -26.43 9.33 -12.96
N LEU A 53 -26.51 9.57 -11.65
CA LEU A 53 -27.76 9.87 -10.95
C LEU A 53 -28.45 11.12 -11.50
N VAL A 54 -27.69 12.21 -11.70
CA VAL A 54 -28.25 13.43 -12.31
C VAL A 54 -28.68 13.18 -13.75
N GLY A 55 -27.96 12.34 -14.50
CA GLY A 55 -28.35 11.86 -15.81
C GLY A 55 -29.72 11.16 -15.79
N LEU A 56 -29.99 10.31 -14.80
CA LEU A 56 -31.31 9.69 -14.58
C LEU A 56 -32.40 10.73 -14.27
N PHE A 57 -32.08 11.79 -13.54
CA PHE A 57 -33.00 12.88 -13.30
C PHE A 57 -33.32 13.64 -14.59
N VAL A 58 -32.34 13.87 -15.46
CA VAL A 58 -32.58 14.45 -16.80
C VAL A 58 -33.46 13.54 -17.64
N LEU A 59 -33.26 12.23 -17.61
CA LEU A 59 -34.13 11.26 -18.31
C LEU A 59 -35.55 11.31 -17.80
N ARG A 60 -35.77 11.49 -16.51
CA ARG A 60 -37.10 11.47 -15.88
C ARG A 60 -37.79 12.82 -15.93
N TYR A 61 -37.10 13.92 -15.67
CA TYR A 61 -37.67 15.24 -15.45
C TYR A 61 -37.30 16.26 -16.54
N GLY A 62 -36.60 15.81 -17.58
CA GLY A 62 -36.10 16.66 -18.67
C GLY A 62 -34.79 17.40 -18.34
N PRO A 63 -34.15 17.97 -19.37
CA PRO A 63 -32.84 18.61 -19.29
C PRO A 63 -32.95 20.03 -18.69
N ARG A 64 -33.31 20.13 -17.44
CA ARG A 64 -33.36 21.42 -16.72
C ARG A 64 -31.96 21.97 -16.52
N PRO A 65 -31.74 23.30 -16.69
CA PRO A 65 -30.42 23.93 -16.55
C PRO A 65 -29.74 23.59 -15.23
N ARG A 66 -30.50 23.50 -14.13
CA ARG A 66 -29.98 23.12 -12.81
C ARG A 66 -29.36 21.71 -12.77
N TYR A 67 -29.93 20.74 -13.48
CA TYR A 67 -29.38 19.39 -13.53
C TYR A 67 -28.10 19.34 -14.37
N VAL A 68 -28.12 20.01 -15.51
CA VAL A 68 -26.94 20.08 -16.37
C VAL A 68 -25.82 20.86 -15.70
N GLY A 69 -26.13 22.01 -15.06
CA GLY A 69 -25.18 22.77 -14.27
C GLY A 69 -24.57 21.95 -13.12
N LEU A 70 -25.40 21.21 -12.38
CA LEU A 70 -24.93 20.33 -11.32
C LEU A 70 -23.98 19.23 -11.87
N SER A 71 -24.34 18.60 -13.00
CA SER A 71 -23.47 17.62 -13.64
C SER A 71 -22.11 18.21 -14.03
N ILE A 72 -22.08 19.44 -14.57
CA ILE A 72 -20.83 20.12 -14.96
C ILE A 72 -19.99 20.41 -13.72
N LEU A 73 -20.59 20.90 -12.62
CA LEU A 73 -19.88 21.16 -11.37
C LEU A 73 -19.26 19.87 -10.78
N VAL A 74 -20.05 18.79 -10.72
CA VAL A 74 -19.57 17.49 -10.23
C VAL A 74 -18.48 16.92 -11.14
N ALA A 75 -18.65 17.04 -12.46
CA ALA A 75 -17.65 16.61 -13.42
C ALA A 75 -16.37 17.43 -13.34
N GLY A 76 -16.47 18.75 -13.09
CA GLY A 76 -15.33 19.63 -12.84
C GLY A 76 -14.56 19.21 -11.59
N TYR A 77 -15.26 18.92 -10.49
CA TYR A 77 -14.65 18.36 -9.28
C TYR A 77 -13.96 17.02 -9.55
N GLY A 78 -14.64 16.09 -10.22
CA GLY A 78 -14.08 14.79 -10.57
C GLY A 78 -12.85 14.89 -11.49
N ALA A 79 -12.88 15.82 -12.47
CA ALA A 79 -11.73 16.11 -13.33
C ALA A 79 -10.54 16.65 -12.53
N PHE A 80 -10.78 17.58 -11.60
CA PHE A 80 -9.74 18.09 -10.69
C PHE A 80 -9.13 16.97 -9.85
N MET A 81 -9.93 16.11 -9.26
CA MET A 81 -9.44 14.98 -8.44
C MET A 81 -8.68 13.95 -9.29
N SER A 82 -9.12 13.70 -10.52
CA SER A 82 -8.43 12.80 -11.44
C SER A 82 -7.12 13.39 -11.96
N LEU A 83 -7.10 14.68 -12.27
CA LEU A 83 -5.88 15.38 -12.66
C LEU A 83 -4.85 15.36 -11.53
N ARG A 84 -5.29 15.67 -10.30
CA ARG A 84 -4.46 15.58 -9.10
C ARG A 84 -3.90 14.18 -8.90
N HIS A 85 -4.74 13.15 -9.04
CA HIS A 85 -4.34 11.76 -8.92
C HIS A 85 -3.30 11.39 -9.97
N THR A 86 -3.55 11.73 -11.24
CA THR A 86 -2.61 11.52 -12.34
C THR A 86 -1.28 12.25 -12.10
N ALA A 87 -1.33 13.52 -11.71
CA ALA A 87 -0.11 14.31 -11.45
C ALA A 87 0.73 13.76 -10.29
N MET A 88 0.10 13.21 -9.24
CA MET A 88 0.80 12.60 -8.11
C MET A 88 1.49 11.29 -8.48
N HIS A 89 1.02 10.60 -9.51
CA HIS A 89 1.48 9.26 -9.88
C HIS A 89 2.24 9.21 -11.21
N ALA A 90 2.06 10.21 -12.08
CA ALA A 90 2.60 10.19 -13.45
C ALA A 90 4.10 9.91 -13.53
N SER A 91 4.90 10.43 -12.58
CA SER A 91 6.34 10.19 -12.54
C SER A 91 6.73 8.87 -11.86
N ARG A 92 5.81 8.24 -11.14
CA ARG A 92 6.06 7.05 -10.31
C ARG A 92 5.55 5.78 -10.94
N ASP A 93 4.51 5.90 -11.76
CA ASP A 93 3.75 4.75 -12.27
C ASP A 93 4.09 4.41 -13.73
N ILE A 94 4.99 5.15 -14.39
CA ILE A 94 5.41 4.83 -15.74
C ILE A 94 6.08 3.46 -15.78
N GLY A 95 5.40 2.49 -16.35
CA GLY A 95 5.83 1.09 -16.40
C GLY A 95 5.77 0.35 -15.06
N GLN A 96 5.01 0.86 -14.08
CA GLN A 96 4.95 0.32 -12.73
C GLN A 96 3.50 0.31 -12.24
N GLY A 97 2.91 -0.86 -12.08
CA GLY A 97 1.50 -1.04 -11.82
C GLY A 97 1.02 -0.63 -10.41
N PHE A 98 0.89 0.65 -10.15
CA PHE A 98 0.19 1.12 -8.96
C PHE A 98 -1.34 0.95 -9.09
N SER A 99 -1.86 0.97 -10.31
CA SER A 99 -3.24 0.64 -10.64
C SER A 99 -3.28 -0.11 -11.97
N LEU A 100 -4.42 -0.73 -12.28
CA LEU A 100 -4.59 -1.43 -13.55
C LEU A 100 -4.31 -0.49 -14.72
N GLU A 101 -3.42 -0.91 -15.61
CA GLU A 101 -3.12 -0.23 -16.85
C GLU A 101 -4.01 -0.79 -17.97
N ILE A 102 -4.70 0.08 -18.67
CA ILE A 102 -5.57 -0.26 -19.80
C ILE A 102 -5.13 0.59 -20.99
N LEU A 103 -4.74 -0.04 -22.09
CA LEU A 103 -4.29 0.63 -23.31
C LEU A 103 -3.19 1.69 -23.06
N GLY A 104 -2.24 1.39 -22.19
CA GLY A 104 -1.11 2.27 -21.89
C GLY A 104 -1.41 3.45 -20.96
N ALA A 105 -2.60 3.46 -20.32
CA ALA A 105 -2.95 4.47 -19.34
C ALA A 105 -3.58 3.82 -18.08
N HIS A 106 -3.22 4.34 -16.93
CA HIS A 106 -3.78 3.89 -15.67
C HIS A 106 -5.25 4.30 -15.47
N THR A 107 -5.99 3.56 -14.66
CA THR A 107 -7.44 3.80 -14.44
C THR A 107 -7.76 5.21 -13.96
N TYR A 108 -6.90 5.83 -13.16
CA TYR A 108 -7.07 7.23 -12.71
C TYR A 108 -6.90 8.25 -13.84
N THR A 109 -6.09 7.95 -14.86
CA THR A 109 -5.97 8.77 -16.08
C THR A 109 -7.21 8.63 -16.94
N TRP A 110 -7.74 7.41 -17.09
CA TRP A 110 -9.01 7.18 -17.77
C TRP A 110 -10.17 7.91 -17.08
N ALA A 111 -10.16 7.99 -15.76
CA ALA A 111 -11.15 8.78 -15.02
C ALA A 111 -11.14 10.26 -15.44
N LEU A 112 -9.97 10.86 -15.66
CA LEU A 112 -9.86 12.23 -16.18
C LEU A 112 -10.54 12.39 -17.54
N PHE A 113 -10.30 11.47 -18.48
CA PHE A 113 -10.95 11.48 -19.77
C PHE A 113 -12.48 11.32 -19.69
N ILE A 114 -12.97 10.49 -18.77
CA ILE A 114 -14.40 10.28 -18.53
C ILE A 114 -15.06 11.58 -18.05
N PHE A 115 -14.46 12.28 -17.07
CA PHE A 115 -14.98 13.55 -16.60
C PHE A 115 -14.95 14.63 -17.66
N TRP A 116 -13.89 14.69 -18.44
CA TRP A 116 -13.81 15.61 -19.57
C TRP A 116 -14.90 15.33 -20.61
N ALA A 117 -15.11 14.06 -20.97
CA ALA A 117 -16.18 13.64 -21.86
C ALA A 117 -17.57 13.99 -21.31
N ALA A 118 -17.77 13.85 -19.99
CA ALA A 118 -19.02 14.24 -19.33
C ALA A 118 -19.27 15.77 -19.45
N ILE A 119 -18.26 16.59 -19.24
CA ILE A 119 -18.35 18.05 -19.41
C ILE A 119 -18.73 18.39 -20.86
N VAL A 120 -18.05 17.79 -21.84
CA VAL A 120 -18.32 18.02 -23.26
C VAL A 120 -19.74 17.58 -23.62
N LEU A 121 -20.16 16.41 -23.16
CA LEU A 121 -21.51 15.90 -23.40
C LEU A 121 -22.59 16.79 -22.79
N MET A 122 -22.38 17.28 -21.56
CA MET A 122 -23.31 18.21 -20.91
C MET A 122 -23.33 19.59 -21.61
N GLY A 123 -22.19 20.09 -22.05
CA GLY A 123 -22.11 21.30 -22.87
C GLY A 123 -22.86 21.13 -24.21
N ALA A 124 -22.64 20.01 -24.91
CA ALA A 124 -23.39 19.70 -26.14
C ALA A 124 -24.89 19.55 -25.91
N LEU A 125 -25.27 18.98 -24.77
CA LEU A 125 -26.68 18.88 -24.37
C LEU A 125 -27.30 20.27 -24.18
N LEU A 126 -26.62 21.20 -23.53
CA LEU A 126 -27.09 22.58 -23.38
C LEU A 126 -27.28 23.27 -24.73
N MET A 127 -26.39 23.07 -25.68
CA MET A 127 -26.49 23.63 -27.03
C MET A 127 -27.62 22.98 -27.85
N ALA A 128 -27.94 21.70 -27.59
CA ALA A 128 -28.95 20.96 -28.31
C ALA A 128 -30.38 21.16 -27.80
N VAL A 129 -30.52 21.58 -26.52
CA VAL A 129 -31.81 21.75 -25.84
C VAL A 129 -32.32 23.17 -26.07
N ARG A 130 -33.60 23.30 -26.50
CA ARG A 130 -34.28 24.59 -26.57
C ARG A 130 -34.87 24.94 -25.19
N GLU A 131 -34.94 26.22 -24.86
CA GLU A 131 -35.49 26.72 -23.58
C GLU A 131 -36.93 26.18 -23.33
N ARG A 132 -37.74 26.00 -24.40
CA ARG A 132 -39.08 25.45 -24.31
C ARG A 132 -39.14 23.97 -23.91
N ASP A 133 -38.07 23.22 -24.11
CA ASP A 133 -37.98 21.79 -23.75
C ASP A 133 -37.58 21.57 -22.28
N ALA A 134 -37.20 22.63 -21.60
CA ALA A 134 -36.83 22.61 -20.17
C ALA A 134 -38.04 22.55 -19.22
N GLY A 135 -39.27 22.55 -19.72
CA GLY A 135 -40.51 22.56 -18.96
C GLY A 135 -40.99 21.19 -18.49
N GLY A 136 -41.12 21.05 -17.32
CA GLY A 136 -41.71 20.34 -16.18
C GLY A 136 -42.57 19.10 -16.35
N VAL A 137 -42.68 18.41 -17.45
CA VAL A 137 -43.49 17.17 -17.56
C VAL A 137 -42.66 15.97 -17.08
N ILE A 138 -43.21 15.24 -16.11
CA ILE A 138 -42.66 13.97 -15.68
C ILE A 138 -42.80 12.95 -16.82
N ARG A 139 -41.68 12.51 -17.38
CA ARG A 139 -41.67 11.55 -18.49
C ARG A 139 -41.74 10.10 -17.96
N THR A 140 -42.48 9.26 -18.69
CA THR A 140 -42.39 7.81 -18.52
C THR A 140 -41.08 7.32 -19.13
N LEU A 141 -40.28 6.58 -18.34
CA LEU A 141 -39.02 6.01 -18.81
C LEU A 141 -39.30 4.88 -19.81
N ARG A 142 -38.57 4.89 -20.90
CA ARG A 142 -38.59 3.86 -21.94
C ARG A 142 -37.77 2.63 -21.47
N PRO A 143 -37.88 1.49 -22.18
CA PRO A 143 -37.15 0.28 -21.77
C PRO A 143 -35.64 0.48 -21.55
N LEU A 144 -34.93 1.14 -22.45
CA LEU A 144 -33.49 1.44 -22.31
C LEU A 144 -33.20 2.36 -21.12
N GLU A 145 -34.04 3.38 -20.91
CA GLU A 145 -33.92 4.31 -19.80
C GLU A 145 -34.19 3.61 -18.45
N ARG A 146 -35.13 2.66 -18.42
CA ARG A 146 -35.39 1.78 -17.26
C ARG A 146 -34.22 0.85 -17.01
N LEU A 147 -33.67 0.24 -18.07
CA LEU A 147 -32.49 -0.62 -17.96
C LEU A 147 -31.31 0.16 -17.35
N ALA A 148 -31.04 1.39 -17.82
CA ALA A 148 -30.00 2.24 -17.28
C ALA A 148 -30.20 2.53 -15.78
N ALA A 149 -31.44 2.79 -15.36
CA ALA A 149 -31.76 3.01 -13.95
C ALA A 149 -31.58 1.75 -13.11
N ILE A 150 -32.01 0.58 -13.58
CA ILE A 150 -31.86 -0.70 -12.88
C ILE A 150 -30.36 -1.05 -12.74
N VAL A 151 -29.59 -0.96 -13.82
CA VAL A 151 -28.15 -1.24 -13.81
C VAL A 151 -27.44 -0.30 -12.86
N PHE A 152 -27.75 0.99 -12.90
CA PHE A 152 -27.21 1.97 -11.95
C PHE A 152 -27.48 1.56 -10.51
N LEU A 153 -28.72 1.20 -10.17
CA LEU A 153 -29.07 0.78 -8.80
C LEU A 153 -28.31 -0.46 -8.35
N VAL A 154 -28.15 -1.46 -9.23
CA VAL A 154 -27.38 -2.68 -8.94
C VAL A 154 -25.90 -2.34 -8.69
N VAL A 155 -25.31 -1.48 -9.52
CA VAL A 155 -23.91 -1.06 -9.37
C VAL A 155 -23.72 -0.27 -8.07
N ILE A 156 -24.62 0.63 -7.75
CA ILE A 156 -24.55 1.40 -6.49
C ILE A 156 -24.73 0.50 -5.26
N ALA A 157 -25.65 -0.47 -5.32
CA ALA A 157 -25.78 -1.45 -4.24
C ALA A 157 -24.50 -2.25 -4.03
N GLY A 158 -23.89 -2.73 -5.12
CA GLY A 158 -22.57 -3.38 -5.05
C GLY A 158 -21.47 -2.47 -4.49
N ASN A 159 -21.46 -1.20 -4.90
CA ASN A 159 -20.52 -0.22 -4.37
C ASN A 159 -20.70 0.03 -2.87
N LEU A 160 -21.93 0.07 -2.39
CA LEU A 160 -22.23 0.21 -0.95
C LEU A 160 -21.74 -1.02 -0.17
N VAL A 161 -21.96 -2.23 -0.68
CA VAL A 161 -21.46 -3.45 -0.06
C VAL A 161 -19.92 -3.44 0.00
N GLN A 162 -19.26 -3.08 -1.10
CA GLN A 162 -17.78 -2.99 -1.11
C GLN A 162 -17.29 -1.93 -0.12
N ALA A 163 -17.89 -0.74 -0.12
CA ALA A 163 -17.53 0.33 0.80
C ALA A 163 -17.71 -0.12 2.26
N PHE A 164 -18.87 -0.68 2.59
CA PHE A 164 -19.18 -1.11 3.94
C PHE A 164 -18.24 -2.22 4.44
N ALA A 165 -17.95 -3.20 3.60
CA ALA A 165 -17.04 -4.28 3.94
C ALA A 165 -15.59 -3.81 4.08
N SER A 166 -15.16 -2.87 3.24
CA SER A 166 -13.76 -2.40 3.20
C SER A 166 -13.48 -1.27 4.19
N THR A 167 -14.47 -0.42 4.49
CA THR A 167 -14.29 0.78 5.31
C THR A 167 -15.15 0.82 6.57
N GLY A 168 -16.03 -0.17 6.79
CA GLY A 168 -16.92 -0.28 7.92
C GLY A 168 -18.19 0.57 7.84
N PRO A 169 -18.97 0.60 8.92
CA PRO A 169 -20.23 1.33 8.96
C PRO A 169 -20.03 2.84 8.86
N PRO A 170 -21.07 3.59 8.40
CA PRO A 170 -21.02 5.05 8.45
C PRO A 170 -20.90 5.58 9.89
N PRO A 171 -20.26 6.74 10.09
CA PRO A 171 -19.60 7.57 9.08
C PRO A 171 -18.25 6.95 8.69
N PHE A 172 -18.04 6.64 7.45
CA PHE A 172 -16.77 6.05 6.94
C PHE A 172 -15.55 6.95 7.17
N MET A 173 -15.74 8.11 7.73
CA MET A 173 -14.65 9.03 8.08
C MET A 173 -13.88 8.54 9.29
N GLY A 174 -12.57 8.56 9.18
CA GLY A 174 -11.66 8.24 10.26
C GLY A 174 -11.31 6.81 10.36
N GLN A 175 -11.87 5.97 9.56
CA GLN A 175 -11.31 4.69 9.39
C GLN A 175 -9.91 4.82 8.91
N GLY A 176 -9.00 4.29 9.68
CA GLY A 176 -7.72 3.93 9.17
C GLY A 176 -7.97 3.38 7.80
N ASP A 177 -7.81 2.60 7.27
CA ASP A 177 -7.62 2.18 5.94
C ASP A 177 -8.50 0.99 5.52
N PRO A 178 -9.10 0.96 4.34
CA PRO A 178 -9.88 -0.16 3.88
C PRO A 178 -8.99 -1.39 3.78
N VAL A 179 -9.49 -2.51 4.26
CA VAL A 179 -8.89 -3.81 4.00
C VAL A 179 -9.26 -4.27 2.60
N ARG A 180 -8.41 -5.09 1.98
CA ARG A 180 -8.75 -5.71 0.70
C ARG A 180 -10.10 -6.42 0.82
N PHE A 181 -11.00 -6.23 -0.15
CA PHE A 181 -12.31 -6.84 -0.13
C PHE A 181 -12.21 -8.37 -0.06
N SER A 182 -13.03 -8.96 0.78
CA SER A 182 -13.21 -10.41 0.91
C SER A 182 -14.68 -10.72 1.13
N PHE A 183 -15.18 -11.78 0.55
CA PHE A 183 -16.54 -12.27 0.83
C PHE A 183 -16.66 -12.89 2.23
N ASN A 184 -15.56 -13.11 2.93
CA ASN A 184 -15.60 -13.59 4.32
C ASN A 184 -15.93 -12.44 5.27
N PRO A 185 -17.11 -12.44 5.93
CA PRO A 185 -17.50 -11.38 6.86
C PRO A 185 -16.54 -11.20 8.05
N GLY A 186 -15.82 -12.25 8.44
CA GLY A 186 -14.81 -12.16 9.49
C GLY A 186 -13.59 -11.29 9.14
N ARG A 187 -13.48 -10.89 7.87
CA ARG A 187 -12.42 -9.98 7.39
C ARG A 187 -12.93 -8.57 7.12
N TRP A 188 -14.20 -8.29 7.38
CA TRP A 188 -14.77 -6.96 7.16
C TRP A 188 -14.40 -6.03 8.31
N ALA A 189 -14.42 -4.74 8.03
CA ALA A 189 -14.10 -3.71 9.01
C ALA A 189 -15.29 -3.42 9.96
N TRP A 190 -15.66 -4.41 10.77
CA TRP A 190 -16.78 -4.29 11.72
C TRP A 190 -16.39 -3.66 13.06
N SER A 191 -15.12 -3.74 13.42
CA SER A 191 -14.64 -3.40 14.74
C SER A 191 -14.46 -1.90 14.90
N LEU A 192 -15.08 -1.34 15.94
CA LEU A 192 -14.83 0.05 16.35
C LEU A 192 -13.40 0.25 16.88
N GLU A 193 -12.72 -0.80 17.32
CA GLU A 193 -11.31 -0.75 17.74
C GLU A 193 -10.38 -0.50 16.57
N GLU A 194 -10.78 -0.89 15.36
CA GLU A 194 -10.09 -0.59 14.13
C GLU A 194 -10.43 0.79 13.57
N TYR A 195 -11.36 1.50 14.21
CA TYR A 195 -11.81 2.81 13.79
C TYR A 195 -10.85 3.89 14.29
N SER A 196 -10.08 4.45 13.40
CA SER A 196 -9.18 5.57 13.67
C SER A 196 -9.68 6.84 12.98
N PRO A 197 -9.93 7.95 13.70
CA PRO A 197 -10.36 9.18 13.10
C PRO A 197 -9.38 9.65 12.02
N ALA A 198 -9.86 9.89 10.81
CA ALA A 198 -9.03 10.45 9.75
C ALA A 198 -8.52 11.82 10.20
N PRO A 199 -7.20 12.06 10.14
CA PRO A 199 -6.67 13.38 10.45
C PRO A 199 -7.11 14.35 9.37
N VAL A 200 -8.06 15.22 9.68
CA VAL A 200 -8.41 16.34 8.80
C VAL A 200 -7.40 17.44 9.03
N SER A 201 -6.56 17.70 8.04
CA SER A 201 -5.61 18.80 8.06
C SER A 201 -5.79 19.67 6.83
N LEU A 202 -6.24 20.90 7.03
CA LEU A 202 -6.30 21.90 5.97
C LEU A 202 -4.92 22.31 5.44
N ARG A 203 -3.86 22.01 6.19
CA ARG A 203 -2.48 22.30 5.82
C ARG A 203 -1.79 21.16 5.06
N GLY A 204 -2.47 20.06 4.79
CA GLY A 204 -1.93 18.93 4.04
C GLY A 204 -0.75 18.20 4.69
N ARG A 205 -0.59 18.28 6.00
CA ARG A 205 0.40 17.48 6.71
C ARG A 205 -0.08 16.03 6.81
N TRP A 206 0.49 15.19 5.98
CA TRP A 206 0.10 13.79 5.84
C TRP A 206 0.95 12.81 6.64
N SER A 207 2.15 13.21 7.06
CA SER A 207 3.04 12.34 7.81
C SER A 207 3.31 12.89 9.21
N ALA A 208 3.15 12.06 10.22
CA ALA A 208 3.80 12.27 11.50
C ALA A 208 5.32 12.13 11.31
N SER A 209 6.09 12.79 12.15
CA SER A 209 7.54 12.53 12.19
C SER A 209 7.78 11.07 12.56
N LYS A 210 8.81 10.46 11.97
CA LYS A 210 9.24 9.12 12.40
C LYS A 210 9.63 9.21 13.87
N PRO A 211 9.05 8.39 14.75
CA PRO A 211 9.44 8.40 16.16
C PRO A 211 10.88 7.91 16.33
N ASP A 212 11.56 8.40 17.33
CA ASP A 212 12.90 7.93 17.68
C ASP A 212 12.84 6.51 18.24
N ALA A 213 13.83 5.70 17.89
CA ALA A 213 14.00 4.34 18.38
C ALA A 213 14.77 4.29 19.70
N SER A 214 14.46 5.17 20.63
CA SER A 214 15.11 5.13 21.94
C SER A 214 14.75 3.83 22.66
N PRO A 215 15.71 3.08 23.17
CA PRO A 215 15.43 1.90 23.99
C PRO A 215 14.61 2.31 25.20
N LEU A 216 13.40 1.77 25.33
CA LEU A 216 12.54 2.00 26.52
C LEU A 216 12.97 1.12 27.69
N GLU A 217 13.44 -0.08 27.39
CA GLU A 217 13.93 -1.05 28.35
C GLU A 217 15.18 -1.74 27.76
N PRO A 218 16.38 -1.37 28.22
CA PRO A 218 17.60 -2.01 27.76
C PRO A 218 17.79 -3.43 28.30
N ASP A 219 17.12 -3.78 29.42
CA ASP A 219 17.13 -5.13 29.97
C ASP A 219 16.02 -5.97 29.36
N PRO A 220 16.34 -6.99 28.53
CA PRO A 220 15.34 -7.85 27.93
C PRO A 220 14.44 -8.59 28.92
N SER A 221 14.89 -8.78 30.16
CA SER A 221 14.11 -9.48 31.20
C SER A 221 12.97 -8.64 31.74
N SER A 222 13.04 -7.32 31.59
CA SER A 222 12.02 -6.36 32.00
C SER A 222 11.07 -5.95 30.89
N GLY A 223 11.25 -6.48 29.67
CA GLY A 223 10.40 -6.20 28.51
C GLY A 223 8.95 -6.59 28.75
N PRO A 224 8.02 -6.04 27.95
CA PRO A 224 6.58 -6.25 28.16
C PRO A 224 6.13 -7.69 27.93
N LEU A 225 6.90 -8.49 27.19
CA LEU A 225 6.61 -9.88 26.86
C LEU A 225 7.76 -10.79 27.33
N VAL A 226 7.71 -11.24 28.56
CA VAL A 226 8.62 -12.26 29.09
C VAL A 226 7.98 -13.64 28.88
N TRP A 227 8.07 -14.16 27.67
CA TRP A 227 7.36 -15.36 27.29
C TRP A 227 8.23 -16.61 27.22
N ALA A 228 9.32 -16.52 26.52
CA ALA A 228 10.29 -17.60 26.38
C ALA A 228 11.64 -17.14 26.88
N GLY A 229 12.49 -18.10 27.21
CA GLY A 229 13.85 -17.81 27.60
C GLY A 229 14.62 -17.01 26.55
N PRO A 230 15.77 -16.46 26.91
CA PRO A 230 16.60 -15.69 25.98
C PRO A 230 17.09 -16.56 24.82
N LEU A 231 17.23 -15.95 23.65
CA LEU A 231 17.94 -16.55 22.55
C LEU A 231 19.43 -16.75 22.93
N GLN A 232 19.96 -17.88 22.53
CA GLN A 232 21.37 -18.18 22.81
C GLN A 232 22.27 -17.41 21.84
N GLY A 233 23.13 -16.54 22.36
CA GLY A 233 24.18 -15.89 21.56
C GLY A 233 25.21 -16.93 21.12
N ARG A 234 25.45 -17.05 19.81
CA ARG A 234 26.51 -17.90 19.24
C ARG A 234 27.76 -17.12 18.86
N GLY A 235 27.58 -15.83 18.57
CA GLY A 235 28.71 -14.96 18.22
C GLY A 235 28.32 -13.50 18.04
N GLN A 236 29.32 -12.64 18.22
CA GLN A 236 29.21 -11.22 17.92
C GLN A 236 30.53 -10.76 17.29
N ARG A 237 30.43 -9.98 16.21
CA ARG A 237 31.58 -9.41 15.54
C ARG A 237 31.28 -8.07 14.90
N ALA A 238 32.30 -7.31 14.54
CA ALA A 238 32.12 -6.12 13.73
C ALA A 238 31.77 -6.48 12.28
N LEU A 239 30.94 -5.68 11.66
CA LEU A 239 30.63 -5.73 10.24
C LEU A 239 31.71 -4.93 9.48
N ALA A 240 32.74 -5.63 9.01
CA ALA A 240 33.90 -5.02 8.35
C ALA A 240 33.66 -4.91 6.81
N LEU A 241 32.56 -4.29 6.39
CA LEU A 241 32.27 -4.04 4.99
C LEU A 241 32.42 -2.57 4.64
N PRO A 242 32.85 -2.23 3.41
CA PRO A 242 32.94 -0.85 2.92
C PRO A 242 31.54 -0.32 2.55
N LEU A 243 30.74 -0.02 3.55
CA LEU A 243 29.38 0.46 3.36
C LEU A 243 29.31 1.98 3.27
N ASN A 244 28.44 2.49 2.42
CA ASN A 244 28.03 3.89 2.43
C ASN A 244 26.82 4.06 3.33
N GLY A 245 27.01 4.53 4.55
CA GLY A 245 25.98 4.70 5.55
C GLY A 245 25.83 3.51 6.51
N THR A 246 24.85 3.59 7.39
CA THR A 246 24.57 2.57 8.41
C THR A 246 23.65 1.48 7.85
N PRO A 247 23.76 0.23 8.29
CA PRO A 247 22.84 -0.84 7.90
C PRO A 247 21.39 -0.51 8.21
N THR A 248 20.48 -0.94 7.32
CA THR A 248 19.03 -0.70 7.46
C THR A 248 18.17 -1.92 7.09
N GLY A 249 18.75 -2.96 6.57
CA GLY A 249 18.06 -4.19 6.22
C GLY A 249 19.02 -5.33 5.95
N LEU A 250 18.57 -6.55 6.14
CA LEU A 250 19.31 -7.77 5.87
C LEU A 250 18.35 -8.85 5.39
N ASP A 251 18.76 -9.61 4.37
CA ASP A 251 18.13 -10.84 3.94
C ASP A 251 19.18 -11.85 3.49
N TYR A 252 18.82 -13.12 3.39
CA TYR A 252 19.73 -14.20 3.01
C TYR A 252 19.12 -15.12 1.97
N ASP A 253 19.88 -15.39 0.91
CA ASP A 253 19.55 -16.37 -0.11
C ASP A 253 20.31 -17.67 0.12
N PRO A 254 19.61 -18.75 0.54
CA PRO A 254 20.26 -20.05 0.77
C PRO A 254 20.75 -20.71 -0.53
N ALA A 255 20.16 -20.37 -1.68
CA ALA A 255 20.54 -21.01 -2.94
C ALA A 255 21.92 -20.53 -3.44
N SER A 256 22.27 -19.29 -3.19
CA SER A 256 23.56 -18.70 -3.59
C SER A 256 24.54 -18.50 -2.43
N ASP A 257 24.16 -18.82 -1.20
CA ASP A 257 24.90 -18.52 0.05
C ASP A 257 25.36 -17.05 0.10
N ARG A 258 24.41 -16.12 -0.08
CA ARG A 258 24.69 -14.68 -0.10
C ARG A 258 23.74 -13.92 0.81
N PHE A 259 24.23 -12.84 1.40
CA PHE A 259 23.40 -11.87 2.08
C PHE A 259 23.12 -10.66 1.18
N LEU A 260 21.93 -10.13 1.33
CA LEU A 260 21.52 -8.82 0.85
C LEU A 260 21.49 -7.87 2.05
N LEU A 261 22.22 -6.78 1.96
CA LEU A 261 22.28 -5.76 2.99
C LEU A 261 21.95 -4.41 2.37
N THR A 262 21.14 -3.61 3.05
CA THR A 262 20.90 -2.23 2.65
C THR A 262 21.45 -1.25 3.69
N THR A 263 21.81 -0.06 3.22
CA THR A 263 22.00 1.15 4.00
C THR A 263 20.94 2.17 3.59
N GLN A 264 20.94 3.37 4.16
CA GLN A 264 19.96 4.40 3.77
C GLN A 264 19.95 4.66 2.25
N THR A 265 21.11 4.52 1.59
CA THR A 265 21.24 4.82 0.15
C THR A 265 21.87 3.69 -0.66
N GLY A 266 22.34 2.63 -0.02
CA GLY A 266 23.06 1.55 -0.67
C GLY A 266 22.34 0.22 -0.66
N VAL A 267 22.57 -0.59 -1.70
CA VAL A 267 22.17 -1.97 -1.83
C VAL A 267 23.43 -2.81 -2.05
N TYR A 268 23.67 -3.78 -1.22
CA TYR A 268 24.89 -4.60 -1.21
C TYR A 268 24.55 -6.08 -1.21
N VAL A 269 25.06 -6.81 -2.18
CA VAL A 269 25.08 -8.27 -2.17
C VAL A 269 26.46 -8.73 -1.70
N THR A 270 26.49 -9.55 -0.66
CA THR A 270 27.73 -9.99 -0.02
C THR A 270 27.89 -11.51 -0.09
N ASP A 271 29.02 -12.00 0.35
CA ASP A 271 29.20 -13.44 0.59
C ASP A 271 28.38 -13.93 1.80
N GLY A 272 28.27 -15.26 1.94
CA GLY A 272 27.52 -15.89 3.04
C GLY A 272 28.13 -15.74 4.42
N ALA A 273 29.25 -15.02 4.54
CA ALA A 273 29.88 -14.69 5.80
C ALA A 273 29.80 -13.21 6.16
N LEU A 274 29.15 -12.36 5.36
CA LEU A 274 29.16 -10.89 5.50
C LEU A 274 30.61 -10.35 5.65
N SER A 275 31.54 -10.86 4.85
CA SER A 275 32.94 -10.51 4.91
C SER A 275 33.43 -9.74 3.68
N ARG A 276 32.75 -9.91 2.56
CA ARG A 276 33.11 -9.28 1.29
C ARG A 276 31.86 -8.87 0.52
N VAL A 277 31.88 -7.66 -0.03
CA VAL A 277 30.88 -7.17 -0.98
C VAL A 277 31.16 -7.81 -2.35
N ALA A 278 30.18 -8.52 -2.90
CA ALA A 278 30.24 -9.08 -4.23
C ALA A 278 29.73 -8.07 -5.27
N ARG A 279 28.66 -7.36 -4.95
CA ARG A 279 28.04 -6.32 -5.78
C ARG A 279 27.46 -5.23 -4.92
N HIS A 280 27.44 -4.02 -5.42
CA HIS A 280 26.73 -2.93 -4.75
C HIS A 280 26.27 -1.88 -5.74
N THR A 281 25.31 -1.11 -5.33
CA THR A 281 24.93 0.15 -5.95
C THR A 281 24.53 1.15 -4.88
N VAL A 282 24.78 2.42 -5.13
CA VAL A 282 24.39 3.52 -4.25
C VAL A 282 23.45 4.45 -5.01
N VAL A 283 22.32 4.73 -4.37
CA VAL A 283 21.28 5.59 -4.92
C VAL A 283 21.66 7.05 -4.70
N ASP A 284 21.62 7.84 -5.76
CA ASP A 284 21.79 9.28 -5.65
C ASP A 284 20.48 9.93 -5.19
N ALA A 285 20.47 10.42 -3.95
CA ALA A 285 19.31 11.07 -3.35
C ALA A 285 18.86 12.35 -4.09
N GLY A 286 19.70 12.95 -4.91
CA GLY A 286 19.36 14.11 -5.72
C GLY A 286 18.46 13.75 -6.92
N TYR A 287 18.64 12.55 -7.48
CA TYR A 287 17.86 12.04 -8.61
C TYR A 287 16.74 11.09 -8.19
N SER A 288 16.90 10.37 -7.09
CA SER A 288 15.93 9.40 -6.57
C SER A 288 15.46 9.77 -5.18
N VAL A 289 14.90 10.95 -5.02
CA VAL A 289 14.35 11.44 -3.74
C VAL A 289 13.30 10.50 -3.17
N ASP A 290 12.57 9.79 -4.02
CA ASP A 290 11.56 8.81 -3.64
C ASP A 290 12.17 7.52 -3.07
N LEU A 291 13.39 7.15 -3.46
CA LEU A 291 14.09 5.96 -2.98
C LEU A 291 15.04 6.24 -1.80
N ALA A 292 15.13 7.46 -1.34
CA ALA A 292 16.00 7.79 -0.21
C ALA A 292 15.54 7.08 1.07
N ARG A 293 16.50 6.66 1.89
CA ARG A 293 16.30 5.97 3.17
C ARG A 293 15.69 4.59 3.02
N PHE A 294 16.42 3.67 2.42
CA PHE A 294 16.05 2.26 2.48
C PHE A 294 15.94 1.78 3.93
N ALA A 295 14.90 1.00 4.19
CA ALA A 295 14.57 0.48 5.50
C ALA A 295 14.45 -1.05 5.52
N GLY A 296 14.47 -1.69 4.35
CA GLY A 296 14.37 -3.14 4.25
C GLY A 296 14.76 -3.65 2.88
N ALA A 297 15.11 -4.93 2.83
CA ALA A 297 15.51 -5.60 1.61
C ALA A 297 15.07 -7.06 1.61
N ALA A 298 14.86 -7.64 0.43
CA ALA A 298 14.59 -9.05 0.28
C ALA A 298 15.12 -9.58 -1.06
N PHE A 299 15.64 -10.80 -1.08
CA PHE A 299 15.84 -11.58 -2.31
C PHE A 299 14.48 -12.09 -2.79
N LEU A 300 14.13 -11.79 -4.04
CA LEU A 300 12.87 -12.24 -4.64
C LEU A 300 13.04 -13.52 -5.45
N GLU A 301 14.15 -13.64 -6.13
CA GLU A 301 14.59 -14.78 -6.93
C GLU A 301 16.10 -14.67 -7.17
N ALA A 302 16.72 -15.68 -7.76
CA ALA A 302 18.16 -15.67 -8.03
C ALA A 302 18.60 -14.40 -8.77
N GLY A 303 19.48 -13.62 -8.16
CA GLY A 303 19.98 -12.36 -8.71
C GLY A 303 18.98 -11.21 -8.78
N THR A 304 17.79 -11.35 -8.24
CA THR A 304 16.79 -10.27 -8.19
C THR A 304 16.52 -9.85 -6.76
N VAL A 305 16.71 -8.57 -6.48
CA VAL A 305 16.60 -8.00 -5.14
C VAL A 305 15.54 -6.89 -5.09
N LEU A 306 14.86 -6.80 -3.98
CA LEU A 306 13.94 -5.72 -3.63
C LEU A 306 14.61 -4.87 -2.55
N ALA A 307 14.62 -3.56 -2.73
CA ALA A 307 14.92 -2.61 -1.67
C ALA A 307 13.71 -1.69 -1.45
N VAL A 308 13.34 -1.49 -0.19
CA VAL A 308 12.15 -0.73 0.21
C VAL A 308 12.57 0.44 1.09
N SER A 309 12.06 1.62 0.78
CA SER A 309 12.31 2.85 1.54
C SER A 309 11.27 3.06 2.65
N GLU A 310 11.63 3.84 3.67
CA GLU A 310 10.74 4.21 4.78
C GLU A 310 9.39 4.77 4.30
N ASN A 311 9.37 5.49 3.20
CA ASN A 311 8.18 6.10 2.60
C ASN A 311 7.36 5.13 1.73
N LYS A 312 7.68 3.83 1.74
CA LYS A 312 7.08 2.75 0.95
C LYS A 312 7.47 2.73 -0.53
N SER A 313 8.34 3.64 -0.98
CA SER A 313 8.89 3.50 -2.32
C SER A 313 9.80 2.28 -2.37
N PHE A 314 9.84 1.63 -3.51
CA PHE A 314 10.66 0.44 -3.71
C PHE A 314 11.35 0.48 -5.06
N VAL A 315 12.42 -0.27 -5.15
CA VAL A 315 13.07 -0.62 -6.41
C VAL A 315 13.36 -2.12 -6.44
N ILE A 316 13.09 -2.74 -7.58
CA ILE A 316 13.49 -4.12 -7.88
C ILE A 316 14.65 -4.04 -8.86
N LEU A 317 15.76 -4.61 -8.48
CA LEU A 317 16.99 -4.65 -9.23
C LEU A 317 17.34 -6.09 -9.60
N ARG A 318 17.82 -6.29 -10.81
CA ARG A 318 18.37 -7.58 -11.26
C ARG A 318 19.86 -7.43 -11.46
N GLU A 319 20.63 -8.36 -10.94
CA GLU A 319 22.06 -8.41 -11.15
C GLU A 319 22.39 -8.55 -12.64
N ASN A 320 23.26 -7.69 -13.15
CA ASN A 320 23.75 -7.70 -14.51
C ASN A 320 25.21 -7.24 -14.56
N ASP A 321 26.13 -8.16 -14.87
CA ASP A 321 27.57 -7.84 -14.98
C ASP A 321 27.90 -6.88 -16.10
N GLN A 322 27.04 -6.82 -17.11
CA GLN A 322 27.19 -5.97 -18.29
C GLN A 322 26.34 -4.69 -18.21
N ALA A 323 25.72 -4.42 -17.06
CA ALA A 323 24.97 -3.19 -16.90
C ALA A 323 25.89 -1.99 -17.10
N ASP A 324 25.56 -1.18 -18.08
CA ASP A 324 26.29 0.03 -18.40
C ASP A 324 25.60 1.22 -17.72
N ALA A 325 26.25 1.73 -16.70
CA ALA A 325 25.80 2.88 -15.94
C ALA A 325 25.40 4.07 -16.85
N ALA A 326 26.18 4.32 -17.90
CA ALA A 326 25.91 5.40 -18.85
C ALA A 326 24.65 5.16 -19.70
N LYS A 327 24.31 3.90 -20.00
CA LYS A 327 23.08 3.55 -20.74
C LYS A 327 21.82 3.63 -19.89
N ASN A 328 21.94 3.40 -18.58
CA ASN A 328 20.82 3.47 -17.66
C ASN A 328 20.49 4.91 -17.27
N PHE A 329 21.41 5.83 -17.43
CA PHE A 329 21.22 7.27 -17.16
C PHE A 329 20.47 7.96 -18.31
N ARG A 330 19.21 7.56 -18.54
CA ARG A 330 18.33 8.23 -19.51
C ARG A 330 17.19 8.95 -18.79
N TYR A 331 16.85 10.15 -19.27
CA TYR A 331 15.69 10.90 -18.81
C TYR A 331 15.66 11.20 -17.29
N PHE A 332 16.82 11.59 -16.74
CA PHE A 332 16.94 11.87 -15.30
C PHE A 332 16.65 10.65 -14.39
N ARG A 333 16.84 9.44 -14.92
CA ARG A 333 16.83 8.22 -14.12
C ARG A 333 18.22 7.98 -13.54
N GLU A 334 18.22 7.41 -12.35
CA GLU A 334 19.43 6.98 -11.69
C GLU A 334 20.07 5.81 -12.40
N SER A 335 21.39 5.79 -12.35
CA SER A 335 22.18 4.67 -12.86
C SER A 335 22.44 3.68 -11.73
N PHE A 336 22.07 2.43 -11.93
CA PHE A 336 22.43 1.34 -11.02
C PHE A 336 23.62 0.56 -11.59
N ASP A 337 24.80 0.72 -10.95
CA ASP A 337 25.98 -0.03 -11.37
C ASP A 337 25.79 -1.53 -11.12
N ARG A 338 26.07 -2.36 -12.15
CA ARG A 338 25.91 -3.81 -12.14
C ARG A 338 24.52 -4.37 -11.82
N PHE A 339 23.52 -3.52 -11.88
CA PHE A 339 22.13 -3.89 -11.78
C PHE A 339 21.31 -3.24 -12.89
N ASP A 340 20.32 -3.98 -13.38
CA ASP A 340 19.23 -3.43 -14.18
C ASP A 340 18.06 -3.09 -13.26
N GLU A 341 17.47 -1.92 -13.42
CA GLU A 341 16.21 -1.60 -12.81
C GLU A 341 15.09 -2.37 -13.52
N VAL A 342 14.49 -3.34 -12.82
CA VAL A 342 13.36 -4.13 -13.32
C VAL A 342 12.07 -3.38 -13.11
N ARG A 343 11.89 -2.81 -11.91
CA ARG A 343 10.67 -2.13 -11.53
C ARG A 343 10.93 -1.15 -10.39
N ARG A 344 10.28 0.00 -10.45
CA ARG A 344 10.26 1.00 -9.39
C ARG A 344 8.81 1.38 -9.10
N GLY A 345 8.49 1.70 -7.86
CA GLY A 345 7.17 2.14 -7.49
C GLY A 345 7.03 2.48 -6.02
N ARG A 346 5.80 2.53 -5.58
CA ARG A 346 5.46 2.73 -4.18
C ARG A 346 4.37 1.75 -3.79
N PHE A 347 4.55 1.05 -2.68
CA PHE A 347 3.53 0.20 -2.13
C PHE A 347 2.30 1.02 -1.72
N GLY A 348 1.15 0.65 -2.27
CA GLY A 348 -0.13 1.20 -1.85
C GLY A 348 -0.52 0.57 -0.53
N THR A 349 -0.53 1.34 0.52
CA THR A 349 -0.95 0.91 1.84
C THR A 349 -2.19 1.68 2.25
N VAL A 350 -2.91 1.13 3.16
CA VAL A 350 -4.14 1.67 3.65
C VAL A 350 -4.05 1.95 5.15
N ARG A 351 -3.96 0.94 6.01
CA ARG A 351 -3.72 1.14 7.47
C ARG A 351 -2.37 1.78 7.74
N ALA A 352 -1.35 1.32 7.04
CA ALA A 352 0.01 1.85 7.16
C ALA A 352 0.25 3.16 6.40
N ARG A 353 -0.79 3.81 5.87
CA ARG A 353 -0.65 4.97 4.98
C ARG A 353 0.23 6.08 5.53
N MET A 354 0.07 6.38 6.81
CA MET A 354 0.79 7.45 7.52
C MET A 354 1.97 6.95 8.35
N MET A 355 2.30 5.65 8.23
CA MET A 355 3.36 5.01 8.99
C MET A 355 4.62 4.84 8.15
N TYR A 356 5.76 4.74 8.80
CA TYR A 356 7.05 4.44 8.17
C TYR A 356 7.26 2.94 8.09
N VAL A 357 7.74 2.45 6.93
CA VAL A 357 8.23 1.08 6.79
C VAL A 357 9.60 0.99 7.47
N MET A 358 9.77 -0.04 8.25
CA MET A 358 11.02 -0.29 8.99
C MET A 358 11.75 -1.54 8.52
N SER A 359 11.04 -2.47 7.90
CA SER A 359 11.65 -3.67 7.31
C SER A 359 10.74 -4.29 6.26
N ALA A 360 11.34 -5.10 5.40
CA ALA A 360 10.65 -5.90 4.41
C ALA A 360 11.19 -7.34 4.46
N ALA A 361 10.31 -8.30 4.21
CA ALA A 361 10.67 -9.71 4.11
C ALA A 361 9.88 -10.37 2.96
N TYR A 362 10.42 -11.41 2.36
CA TYR A 362 9.77 -12.15 1.30
C TYR A 362 9.51 -13.59 1.73
N ASP A 363 8.29 -14.06 1.46
CA ASP A 363 7.89 -15.45 1.63
C ASP A 363 7.78 -16.13 0.25
N PRO A 364 8.77 -16.93 -0.14
CA PRO A 364 8.73 -17.60 -1.45
C PRO A 364 7.62 -18.64 -1.54
N ALA A 365 7.21 -19.28 -0.43
CA ALA A 365 6.15 -20.27 -0.43
C ALA A 365 4.78 -19.65 -0.71
N ARG A 366 4.54 -18.43 -0.21
CA ARG A 366 3.31 -17.69 -0.43
C ARG A 366 3.40 -16.67 -1.57
N GLN A 367 4.55 -16.53 -2.21
CA GLN A 367 4.81 -15.49 -3.23
C GLN A 367 4.37 -14.12 -2.74
N SER A 368 4.75 -13.77 -1.51
CA SER A 368 4.26 -12.57 -0.83
C SER A 368 5.40 -11.77 -0.20
N ILE A 369 5.34 -10.46 -0.38
CA ILE A 369 6.23 -9.50 0.27
C ILE A 369 5.50 -8.95 1.49
N TYR A 370 6.16 -8.95 2.63
CA TYR A 370 5.67 -8.37 3.87
C TYR A 370 6.47 -7.13 4.21
N THR A 371 5.79 -6.07 4.64
CA THR A 371 6.42 -4.92 5.25
C THR A 371 5.91 -4.74 6.66
N VAL A 372 6.78 -4.34 7.56
CA VAL A 372 6.44 -3.97 8.93
C VAL A 372 6.62 -2.48 9.11
N THR A 373 5.75 -1.87 9.92
CA THR A 373 5.74 -0.44 10.15
C THR A 373 5.87 -0.13 11.64
N VAL A 374 6.28 1.07 11.95
CA VAL A 374 6.30 1.54 13.33
C VAL A 374 5.05 2.33 13.66
N PRO A 375 4.55 2.23 14.90
CA PRO A 375 3.50 3.09 15.40
C PRO A 375 3.91 4.57 15.34
N ASN A 376 2.93 5.44 15.26
CA ASN A 376 3.10 6.87 15.41
C ASN A 376 2.03 7.42 16.37
N GLU A 377 2.06 8.73 16.63
CA GLU A 377 1.12 9.37 17.56
C GLU A 377 -0.37 9.14 17.24
N ARG A 378 -0.68 8.85 15.97
CA ARG A 378 -2.06 8.70 15.47
C ARG A 378 -2.46 7.25 15.26
N ASN A 379 -1.55 6.45 14.72
CA ASN A 379 -1.77 5.04 14.43
C ASN A 379 -0.86 4.21 15.34
N ARG A 380 -1.46 3.66 16.38
CA ARG A 380 -0.78 2.76 17.30
C ARG A 380 -0.97 1.33 16.82
N GLY A 381 0.03 0.51 17.06
CA GLY A 381 0.05 -0.89 16.67
C GLY A 381 1.05 -1.21 15.58
N LEU A 382 1.55 -2.42 15.62
CA LEU A 382 2.42 -2.99 14.60
C LEU A 382 1.56 -3.40 13.41
N VAL A 383 1.61 -2.62 12.34
CA VAL A 383 0.91 -2.95 11.09
C VAL A 383 1.82 -3.75 10.19
N VAL A 384 1.32 -4.90 9.78
CA VAL A 384 1.93 -5.77 8.78
C VAL A 384 1.13 -5.66 7.50
N SER A 385 1.80 -5.30 6.40
CA SER A 385 1.18 -5.23 5.07
C SER A 385 1.76 -6.33 4.19
N ARG A 386 0.87 -7.10 3.54
CA ARG A 386 1.20 -8.16 2.61
C ARG A 386 0.90 -7.74 1.18
N PHE A 387 1.86 -7.90 0.29
CA PHE A 387 1.75 -7.60 -1.13
C PHE A 387 1.96 -8.86 -1.96
N ASP A 388 1.19 -9.00 -3.04
CA ASP A 388 1.44 -10.05 -4.03
C ASP A 388 2.76 -9.78 -4.76
N ARG A 389 3.58 -10.80 -4.98
CA ARG A 389 4.89 -10.68 -5.64
C ARG A 389 4.77 -10.29 -7.11
N ARG A 390 3.71 -10.70 -7.80
CA ARG A 390 3.55 -10.55 -9.25
C ARG A 390 3.24 -9.12 -9.66
N ASP A 391 2.22 -8.56 -9.02
CA ASP A 391 1.70 -7.23 -9.35
C ASP A 391 2.05 -6.16 -8.33
N LEU A 392 2.55 -6.55 -7.15
CA LEU A 392 2.90 -5.71 -6.01
C LEU A 392 1.67 -4.96 -5.43
N THR A 393 0.49 -5.53 -5.64
CA THR A 393 -0.74 -5.01 -5.04
C THR A 393 -0.88 -5.46 -3.59
N LEU A 394 -1.51 -4.61 -2.80
CA LEU A 394 -1.85 -4.92 -1.42
C LEU A 394 -2.84 -6.07 -1.36
N SER A 395 -2.43 -7.17 -0.75
CA SER A 395 -3.28 -8.34 -0.53
C SER A 395 -4.00 -8.26 0.80
N GLU A 396 -3.32 -7.73 1.81
CA GLU A 396 -3.82 -7.71 3.17
C GLU A 396 -3.04 -6.71 4.02
N GLU A 397 -3.71 -6.08 4.98
CA GLU A 397 -3.09 -5.36 6.09
C GLU A 397 -3.75 -5.77 7.40
N PHE A 398 -2.95 -6.00 8.40
CA PHE A 398 -3.46 -6.31 9.73
C PHE A 398 -2.58 -5.68 10.82
N VAL A 399 -3.21 -5.42 11.96
CA VAL A 399 -2.51 -5.11 13.21
C VAL A 399 -2.27 -6.43 13.92
N ALA A 400 -1.01 -6.73 14.24
CA ALA A 400 -0.68 -7.92 15.00
C ALA A 400 -1.38 -7.87 16.37
N ARG A 401 -2.03 -8.96 16.74
CA ARG A 401 -2.74 -9.10 18.04
C ARG A 401 -2.02 -10.09 18.92
N LEU A 402 -2.18 -9.96 20.20
CA LEU A 402 -1.74 -11.02 21.13
C LEU A 402 -2.67 -12.22 21.00
N SER A 403 -2.10 -13.43 20.93
CA SER A 403 -2.90 -14.64 21.14
C SER A 403 -3.47 -14.62 22.57
N PRO A 404 -4.57 -15.34 22.85
CA PRO A 404 -5.12 -15.40 24.21
C PRO A 404 -4.09 -15.78 25.27
N ASP A 405 -3.23 -16.76 24.94
CA ASP A 405 -2.16 -17.22 25.84
C ASP A 405 -1.05 -16.17 26.01
N ALA A 406 -0.79 -15.38 24.95
CA ALA A 406 0.16 -14.28 24.98
C ALA A 406 -0.34 -13.10 25.79
N GLY A 407 -1.62 -12.77 25.65
CA GLY A 407 -2.24 -11.67 26.39
C GLY A 407 -2.16 -11.87 27.91
N ALA A 408 -2.26 -13.12 28.38
CA ALA A 408 -2.09 -13.46 29.79
C ALA A 408 -0.65 -13.30 30.31
N ARG A 409 0.32 -13.19 29.42
CA ARG A 409 1.75 -13.06 29.75
C ARG A 409 2.30 -11.65 29.56
N LEU A 410 1.47 -10.72 29.10
CA LEU A 410 1.84 -9.32 28.97
C LEU A 410 2.00 -8.71 30.37
N LEU A 411 3.15 -8.09 30.61
CA LEU A 411 3.43 -7.49 31.92
C LEU A 411 2.78 -6.11 32.06
N GLY A 412 2.03 -5.92 33.14
CA GLY A 412 1.40 -4.64 33.46
C GLY A 412 0.44 -4.15 32.39
N ASN A 413 0.36 -2.83 32.22
CA ASN A 413 -0.49 -2.17 31.21
C ASN A 413 0.25 -1.91 29.88
N ARG A 414 1.29 -2.68 29.58
CA ARG A 414 2.06 -2.57 28.35
C ARG A 414 1.27 -3.09 27.16
N THR A 415 1.52 -2.53 25.97
CA THR A 415 0.86 -2.88 24.72
C THR A 415 1.86 -3.19 23.61
N LEU A 416 1.41 -3.86 22.57
CA LEU A 416 2.23 -4.09 21.37
C LEU A 416 2.64 -2.80 20.66
N ASP A 417 1.97 -1.69 20.93
CA ASP A 417 2.29 -0.38 20.35
C ASP A 417 3.66 0.15 20.77
N GLU A 418 4.14 -0.29 21.94
CA GLU A 418 5.42 0.12 22.47
C GLU A 418 6.60 -0.64 21.84
N LEU A 419 6.31 -1.75 21.16
CA LEU A 419 7.32 -2.57 20.48
C LEU A 419 7.74 -1.91 19.17
N TYR A 420 8.79 -1.14 19.23
CA TYR A 420 9.38 -0.49 18.06
C TYR A 420 10.16 -1.51 17.23
N VAL A 421 9.51 -2.09 16.20
CA VAL A 421 10.09 -3.12 15.33
C VAL A 421 10.91 -2.49 14.23
N THR A 422 12.17 -2.90 14.09
CA THR A 422 13.10 -2.37 13.08
C THR A 422 13.63 -3.43 12.12
N ALA A 423 13.44 -4.72 12.41
CA ALA A 423 13.85 -5.79 11.52
C ALA A 423 12.80 -6.89 11.47
N ALA A 424 12.63 -7.50 10.31
CA ALA A 424 11.70 -8.59 10.11
C ALA A 424 12.25 -9.63 9.12
N ALA A 425 11.89 -10.90 9.33
CA ALA A 425 12.17 -12.00 8.42
C ALA A 425 11.01 -13.00 8.46
N VAL A 426 10.78 -13.72 7.36
CA VAL A 426 9.73 -14.76 7.27
C VAL A 426 10.38 -16.14 7.23
N ARG A 427 9.84 -17.05 8.02
CA ARG A 427 10.21 -18.48 7.99
C ARG A 427 9.02 -19.34 8.37
N GLU A 428 8.75 -20.37 7.60
CA GLU A 428 7.76 -21.42 7.91
C GLU A 428 6.37 -20.88 8.29
N GLY A 429 5.88 -19.85 7.53
CA GLY A 429 4.57 -19.28 7.75
C GLY A 429 4.47 -18.31 8.93
N ARG A 430 5.59 -17.96 9.55
CA ARG A 430 5.70 -16.97 10.62
C ARG A 430 6.51 -15.78 10.17
N LEU A 431 6.07 -14.61 10.60
CA LEU A 431 6.84 -13.37 10.53
C LEU A 431 7.53 -13.17 11.87
N TYR A 432 8.84 -13.16 11.84
CA TYR A 432 9.66 -12.80 12.98
C TYR A 432 9.91 -11.29 12.92
N ALA A 433 9.68 -10.59 14.04
CA ALA A 433 9.77 -9.15 14.13
C ALA A 433 10.59 -8.75 15.36
N LEU A 434 11.69 -8.02 15.15
CA LEU A 434 12.64 -7.69 16.18
C LEU A 434 12.42 -6.28 16.71
N SER A 435 12.09 -6.18 17.99
CA SER A 435 11.85 -4.92 18.68
C SER A 435 13.18 -4.29 19.12
N ALA A 436 13.42 -3.05 18.67
CA ALA A 436 14.53 -2.25 19.13
C ALA A 436 14.30 -1.65 20.54
N ALA A 437 13.04 -1.43 20.91
CA ALA A 437 12.69 -0.81 22.19
C ALA A 437 12.88 -1.76 23.39
N TYR A 438 12.61 -3.05 23.19
CA TYR A 438 12.61 -4.05 24.27
C TYR A 438 13.56 -5.21 24.04
N SER A 439 14.39 -5.17 23.03
CA SER A 439 15.32 -6.27 22.68
C SER A 439 14.60 -7.63 22.63
N THR A 440 13.44 -7.65 21.97
CA THR A 440 12.55 -8.81 21.94
C THR A 440 12.29 -9.23 20.51
N LEU A 441 12.44 -10.52 20.23
CA LEU A 441 12.01 -11.16 18.98
C LEU A 441 10.58 -11.65 19.14
N LEU A 442 9.67 -11.12 18.35
CA LEU A 442 8.28 -11.57 18.26
C LEU A 442 8.14 -12.63 17.18
N GLU A 443 7.33 -13.64 17.43
CA GLU A 443 6.87 -14.61 16.45
C GLU A 443 5.40 -14.34 16.15
N ILE A 444 5.09 -13.92 14.93
CA ILE A 444 3.75 -13.60 14.47
C ILE A 444 3.31 -14.68 13.49
N ASP A 445 2.29 -15.42 13.83
CA ASP A 445 1.68 -16.37 12.92
C ASP A 445 0.88 -15.62 11.84
N LEU A 446 1.22 -15.88 10.59
CA LEU A 446 0.66 -15.15 9.45
C LEU A 446 -0.76 -15.58 9.08
N GLU A 447 -1.24 -16.71 9.58
CA GLU A 447 -2.61 -17.19 9.35
C GLU A 447 -3.56 -16.61 10.39
N SER A 448 -3.24 -16.77 11.66
CA SER A 448 -4.04 -16.22 12.77
C SER A 448 -3.82 -14.72 12.99
N ARG A 449 -2.75 -14.14 12.44
CA ARG A 449 -2.34 -12.72 12.60
C ARG A 449 -2.03 -12.35 14.04
N ALA A 450 -1.63 -13.34 14.81
CA ALA A 450 -1.39 -13.19 16.23
C ALA A 450 0.08 -13.41 16.57
N VAL A 451 0.54 -12.70 17.60
CA VAL A 451 1.81 -12.98 18.26
C VAL A 451 1.65 -14.27 19.02
N VAL A 452 2.39 -15.29 18.61
CA VAL A 452 2.35 -16.66 19.21
C VAL A 452 3.61 -16.98 19.99
N GLY A 453 4.65 -16.17 19.89
CA GLY A 453 5.91 -16.32 20.61
C GLY A 453 6.61 -14.98 20.82
N ALA A 454 7.37 -14.89 21.90
CA ALA A 454 8.27 -13.77 22.16
C ALA A 454 9.49 -14.27 22.93
N ARG A 455 10.70 -13.88 22.48
CA ARG A 455 11.96 -14.25 23.09
C ARG A 455 12.82 -13.02 23.30
N SER A 456 13.47 -12.93 24.43
CA SER A 456 14.44 -11.86 24.66
C SER A 456 15.74 -12.10 23.89
N VAL A 457 16.37 -11.01 23.46
CA VAL A 457 17.63 -11.02 22.71
C VAL A 457 18.68 -10.24 23.48
N PRO A 458 19.48 -10.93 24.32
CA PRO A 458 20.49 -10.27 25.13
C PRO A 458 21.55 -9.59 24.29
N GLY A 459 22.00 -8.42 24.73
CA GLY A 459 23.08 -7.66 24.09
C GLY A 459 22.69 -6.99 22.76
N LEU A 460 21.39 -6.99 22.44
CA LEU A 460 20.89 -6.32 21.24
C LEU A 460 20.90 -4.79 21.44
N SER A 461 21.54 -4.09 20.53
CA SER A 461 21.51 -2.63 20.45
C SER A 461 21.19 -2.21 19.03
N ARG A 462 20.17 -1.37 18.84
CA ARG A 462 19.78 -0.76 17.57
C ARG A 462 19.76 -1.74 16.38
N PRO A 463 18.94 -2.81 16.43
CA PRO A 463 18.83 -3.75 15.32
C PRO A 463 18.34 -3.04 14.06
N ALA A 464 18.95 -3.33 12.92
CA ALA A 464 18.66 -2.70 11.64
C ALA A 464 18.19 -3.68 10.58
N GLY A 465 18.56 -4.95 10.69
CA GLY A 465 18.13 -5.99 9.78
C GLY A 465 18.38 -7.37 10.36
N MET A 466 17.61 -8.36 9.92
CA MET A 466 17.81 -9.75 10.32
C MET A 466 17.45 -10.72 9.20
N ALA A 467 18.11 -11.88 9.21
CA ALA A 467 17.86 -12.96 8.26
C ALA A 467 18.15 -14.32 8.90
N PHE A 468 17.48 -15.35 8.42
CA PHE A 468 17.74 -16.74 8.80
C PHE A 468 18.79 -17.36 7.87
N LYS A 469 19.83 -17.92 8.46
CA LYS A 469 20.80 -18.77 7.77
C LYS A 469 20.84 -20.15 8.47
N GLY A 470 20.16 -21.14 7.88
CA GLY A 470 19.94 -22.42 8.54
C GLY A 470 19.15 -22.23 9.86
N ASP A 471 19.69 -22.76 10.96
CA ASP A 471 19.09 -22.63 12.30
C ASP A 471 19.62 -21.43 13.09
N GLU A 472 20.28 -20.52 12.40
CA GLU A 472 20.81 -19.32 13.01
C GLU A 472 20.01 -18.08 12.56
N LEU A 473 19.75 -17.18 13.50
CA LEU A 473 19.28 -15.84 13.23
C LEU A 473 20.46 -14.88 13.22
N TRP A 474 20.71 -14.26 12.08
CA TRP A 474 21.74 -13.25 11.89
C TRP A 474 21.10 -11.88 12.00
N VAL A 475 21.66 -11.02 12.84
CA VAL A 475 21.16 -9.66 13.06
C VAL A 475 22.28 -8.67 12.80
N VAL A 476 22.03 -7.66 12.00
CA VAL A 476 22.93 -6.50 11.84
C VAL A 476 22.36 -5.31 12.62
N THR A 477 23.27 -4.53 13.21
CA THR A 477 22.89 -3.33 13.97
C THR A 477 23.29 -2.05 13.24
N GLU A 478 22.67 -0.93 13.57
CA GLU A 478 23.06 0.39 13.05
C GLU A 478 24.51 0.75 13.41
N GLU A 479 25.05 0.18 14.49
CA GLU A 479 26.43 0.37 14.93
C GLU A 479 27.44 -0.45 14.12
N GLY A 480 26.99 -1.22 13.14
CA GLY A 480 27.86 -2.07 12.34
C GLY A 480 28.34 -3.32 13.08
N LYS A 481 27.52 -3.92 13.91
CA LYS A 481 27.76 -5.23 14.54
C LYS A 481 26.91 -6.31 13.88
N VAL A 482 27.43 -7.52 13.87
CA VAL A 482 26.71 -8.74 13.46
C VAL A 482 26.58 -9.63 14.67
N LEU A 483 25.34 -9.96 15.04
CA LEU A 483 25.03 -10.95 16.07
C LEU A 483 24.55 -12.22 15.39
N THR A 484 24.99 -13.37 15.88
CA THR A 484 24.51 -14.69 15.48
C THR A 484 23.86 -15.35 16.68
N LEU A 485 22.59 -15.74 16.53
CA LEU A 485 21.76 -16.28 17.59
C LEU A 485 21.25 -17.66 17.20
N GLY A 486 21.17 -18.57 18.16
CA GLY A 486 20.51 -19.87 17.98
C GLY A 486 19.01 -19.73 18.19
N MET A 487 18.21 -20.34 17.27
CA MET A 487 16.74 -20.39 17.36
C MET A 487 16.26 -21.59 18.14
#